data_f2ba19e7ede6cbc550a57f671ca1ffba
#
_entry.id   f2ba19e7ede6cbc550a57f671ca1ffba
#
_cell.length_a   1.000
_cell.length_b   1.000
_cell.length_c   1.000
_cell.angle_alpha   90.00
_cell.angle_beta   90.00
_cell.angle_gamma   90.00
#
_symmetry.space_group_name_H-M   'P 1'
#
loop_
_entity.id
_entity.type
_entity.pdbx_description
1 polymer ?
#
loop_
_entity_poly.entity_id
_entity_poly.type
_entity_poly.pdbx_seq_one_letter_code
_entity_poly.pdbx_strand_id
1 'polypeptide(L)'
;YEYKNSVLVPHQENGNTVYSGKLKGEQATFTVTEDKTVILQRGDKTYGPYTAKEDPTAVPKDSQMANSMTGVELRSGDEIIFRGGVYDMGDFYWLESEDGTTDNMVVITYGDSNGVERDANGNVVDPFEPTVSDILELMHGPELTHKGVGFAWFGAAFICLINAISMLFADELFRWHLSFRVWNADHLEPSDW
;
A
#
# COMPACT_ATOMS: atom_id res chain seq x y z
N TYR A 1 6.65 -2.43 -3.12
CA TYR A 1 5.67 -2.84 -2.11
C TYR A 1 5.76 -1.96 -0.88
N GLU A 2 4.64 -1.45 -0.43
CA GLU A 2 4.58 -0.65 0.79
C GLU A 2 4.05 -1.52 1.94
N TYR A 3 4.81 -1.59 3.02
CA TYR A 3 4.45 -2.33 4.23
C TYR A 3 4.66 -1.46 5.47
N LYS A 4 3.58 -1.25 6.24
CA LYS A 4 3.60 -0.46 7.50
C LYS A 4 4.34 0.88 7.35
N ASN A 5 3.99 1.66 6.32
CA ASN A 5 4.59 2.95 5.95
C ASN A 5 6.09 2.87 5.58
N SER A 6 6.56 1.72 5.15
CA SER A 6 7.93 1.52 4.69
C SER A 6 7.93 0.91 3.29
N VAL A 7 8.80 1.40 2.42
CA VAL A 7 8.91 0.90 1.06
C VAL A 7 9.94 -0.23 1.01
N LEU A 8 9.50 -1.40 0.55
CA LEU A 8 10.32 -2.57 0.28
C LEU A 8 10.51 -2.72 -1.22
N VAL A 9 11.75 -2.90 -1.65
CA VAL A 9 12.12 -3.00 -3.07
C VAL A 9 12.15 -4.46 -3.47
N PRO A 10 11.39 -4.87 -4.51
CA PRO A 10 11.42 -6.24 -5.00
C PRO A 10 12.68 -6.52 -5.81
N HIS A 11 13.21 -7.73 -5.68
CA HIS A 11 14.24 -8.30 -6.54
C HIS A 11 14.09 -9.82 -6.59
N GLN A 12 14.68 -10.44 -7.61
CA GLN A 12 14.68 -11.89 -7.74
C GLN A 12 16.00 -12.46 -7.21
N GLU A 13 15.91 -13.47 -6.37
CA GLU A 13 17.05 -14.15 -5.81
C GLU A 13 16.80 -15.67 -5.73
N ASN A 14 17.61 -16.48 -6.43
CA ASN A 14 17.51 -17.95 -6.45
C ASN A 14 16.10 -18.50 -6.76
N GLY A 15 15.36 -17.86 -7.66
CA GLY A 15 13.98 -18.23 -8.00
C GLY A 15 12.91 -17.65 -7.08
N ASN A 16 13.30 -17.06 -5.96
CA ASN A 16 12.37 -16.42 -5.02
C ASN A 16 12.21 -14.93 -5.33
N THR A 17 11.04 -14.38 -5.02
CA THR A 17 10.83 -12.93 -5.00
C THR A 17 11.12 -12.39 -3.61
N VAL A 18 12.07 -11.48 -3.51
CA VAL A 18 12.52 -10.91 -2.25
C VAL A 18 12.19 -9.41 -2.21
N TYR A 19 11.44 -8.98 -1.20
CA TYR A 19 11.12 -7.57 -0.94
C TYR A 19 11.96 -7.10 0.24
N SER A 20 12.91 -6.19 0.00
CA SER A 20 13.84 -5.75 1.04
C SER A 20 13.83 -4.25 1.27
N GLY A 21 14.02 -3.84 2.51
CA GLY A 21 14.03 -2.44 2.90
C GLY A 21 14.28 -2.25 4.39
N LYS A 22 13.97 -1.05 4.88
CA LYS A 22 14.05 -0.73 6.30
C LYS A 22 12.68 -0.51 6.89
N LEU A 23 12.35 -1.26 7.93
CA LEU A 23 11.12 -1.14 8.70
C LEU A 23 11.43 -0.54 10.07
N LYS A 24 11.04 0.72 10.27
CA LYS A 24 11.41 1.53 11.47
C LYS A 24 12.92 1.49 11.81
N GLY A 25 13.76 1.55 10.77
CA GLY A 25 15.22 1.61 10.93
C GLY A 25 15.95 0.27 10.92
N GLU A 26 15.26 -0.85 11.13
CA GLU A 26 15.82 -2.20 11.03
C GLU A 26 15.66 -2.78 9.62
N GLN A 27 16.62 -3.58 9.20
CA GLN A 27 16.53 -4.30 7.93
C GLN A 27 15.37 -5.30 8.00
N ALA A 28 14.51 -5.26 7.00
CA ALA A 28 13.40 -6.19 6.85
C ALA A 28 13.40 -6.78 5.43
N THR A 29 13.08 -8.06 5.36
CA THR A 29 13.06 -8.81 4.10
C THR A 29 11.90 -9.79 4.11
N PHE A 30 10.97 -9.64 3.16
CA PHE A 30 10.02 -10.70 2.82
C PHE A 30 10.61 -11.56 1.71
N THR A 31 10.61 -12.85 1.92
CA THR A 31 10.96 -13.84 0.89
C THR A 31 9.69 -14.61 0.52
N VAL A 32 9.35 -14.56 -0.76
CA VAL A 32 8.25 -15.33 -1.35
C VAL A 32 8.87 -16.37 -2.27
N THR A 33 8.71 -17.62 -1.93
CA THR A 33 9.26 -18.74 -2.70
C THR A 33 8.38 -19.10 -3.89
N GLU A 34 8.87 -19.94 -4.81
CA GLU A 34 8.10 -20.38 -5.98
C GLU A 34 6.80 -21.10 -5.61
N ASP A 35 6.79 -21.83 -4.49
CA ASP A 35 5.60 -22.49 -3.92
C ASP A 35 4.71 -21.56 -3.09
N LYS A 36 4.96 -20.24 -3.19
CA LYS A 36 4.22 -19.19 -2.49
C LYS A 36 4.34 -19.21 -0.96
N THR A 37 5.35 -19.85 -0.41
CA THR A 37 5.67 -19.72 1.02
C THR A 37 6.22 -18.33 1.30
N VAL A 38 5.69 -17.64 2.31
CA VAL A 38 6.11 -16.30 2.73
C VAL A 38 6.86 -16.37 4.05
N ILE A 39 8.01 -15.72 4.11
CA ILE A 39 8.83 -15.59 5.33
C ILE A 39 9.19 -14.10 5.48
N LEU A 40 8.94 -13.52 6.65
CA LEU A 40 9.46 -12.21 7.01
C LEU A 40 10.64 -12.37 7.98
N GLN A 41 11.76 -11.77 7.62
CA GLN A 41 12.90 -11.59 8.52
C GLN A 41 13.06 -10.09 8.82
N ARG A 42 13.12 -9.73 10.11
CA ARG A 42 13.35 -8.36 10.58
C ARG A 42 14.35 -8.38 11.73
N GLY A 43 15.56 -7.87 11.48
CA GLY A 43 16.66 -8.01 12.42
C GLY A 43 16.88 -9.49 12.78
N ASP A 44 16.82 -9.80 14.06
CA ASP A 44 16.98 -11.17 14.58
C ASP A 44 15.66 -11.97 14.67
N LYS A 45 14.50 -11.33 14.35
CA LYS A 45 13.19 -11.98 14.37
C LYS A 45 12.83 -12.54 12.99
N THR A 46 12.25 -13.73 12.99
CA THR A 46 11.68 -14.39 11.82
C THR A 46 10.23 -14.74 12.08
N TYR A 47 9.36 -14.41 11.14
CA TYR A 47 7.92 -14.71 11.16
C TYR A 47 7.60 -15.67 10.02
N GLY A 48 6.75 -16.65 10.28
CA GLY A 48 6.43 -17.75 9.36
C GLY A 48 7.35 -18.97 9.58
N PRO A 49 7.49 -19.89 8.61
CA PRO A 49 6.98 -19.80 7.23
C PRO A 49 5.46 -19.81 7.17
N TYR A 50 4.91 -18.97 6.32
CA TYR A 50 3.47 -18.91 6.05
C TYR A 50 3.15 -19.66 4.76
N THR A 51 2.19 -20.58 4.82
CA THR A 51 1.73 -21.36 3.67
C THR A 51 0.21 -21.28 3.56
N ALA A 52 -0.31 -21.13 2.34
CA ALA A 52 -1.74 -21.13 2.09
C ALA A 52 -2.14 -22.34 1.25
N LYS A 53 -3.30 -22.89 1.58
CA LYS A 53 -3.92 -23.98 0.83
C LYS A 53 -5.39 -23.62 0.55
N GLU A 54 -5.83 -23.85 -0.68
CA GLU A 54 -7.26 -23.77 -0.98
C GLU A 54 -8.04 -24.88 -0.27
N ASP A 55 -9.07 -24.47 0.44
CA ASP A 55 -10.01 -25.35 1.11
C ASP A 55 -11.46 -24.83 0.91
N PRO A 56 -12.16 -25.31 -0.11
CA PRO A 56 -13.53 -24.86 -0.38
C PRO A 56 -14.49 -25.09 0.78
N THR A 57 -14.15 -25.98 1.72
CA THR A 57 -15.00 -26.26 2.90
C THR A 57 -14.86 -25.22 3.99
N ALA A 58 -13.83 -24.34 3.90
CA ALA A 58 -13.58 -23.26 4.84
C ALA A 58 -14.50 -22.03 4.62
N VAL A 59 -15.19 -21.94 3.48
CA VAL A 59 -16.11 -20.83 3.21
C VAL A 59 -17.30 -20.89 4.18
N PRO A 60 -17.60 -19.79 4.91
CA PRO A 60 -18.74 -19.72 5.81
C PRO A 60 -20.06 -19.94 5.05
N LYS A 61 -20.87 -20.89 5.51
CA LYS A 61 -22.12 -21.27 4.81
C LYS A 61 -23.19 -20.19 4.85
N ASP A 62 -23.18 -19.39 5.90
CA ASP A 62 -24.17 -18.33 6.13
C ASP A 62 -23.73 -16.96 5.58
N SER A 63 -22.56 -16.89 4.93
CA SER A 63 -22.07 -15.65 4.30
C SER A 63 -22.90 -15.29 3.08
N GLN A 64 -23.30 -14.03 2.99
CA GLN A 64 -23.96 -13.47 1.80
C GLN A 64 -23.04 -13.47 0.57
N MET A 65 -21.73 -13.52 0.80
CA MET A 65 -20.71 -13.49 -0.25
C MET A 65 -20.09 -14.87 -0.54
N ALA A 66 -20.60 -15.95 0.07
CA ALA A 66 -20.05 -17.30 -0.03
C ALA A 66 -19.76 -17.74 -1.48
N ASN A 67 -20.64 -17.38 -2.42
CA ASN A 67 -20.49 -17.74 -3.85
C ASN A 67 -19.33 -17.01 -4.57
N SER A 68 -18.83 -15.93 -3.97
CA SER A 68 -17.75 -15.11 -4.54
C SER A 68 -16.45 -15.27 -3.75
N MET A 69 -16.45 -16.05 -2.68
CA MET A 69 -15.28 -16.30 -1.84
C MET A 69 -14.52 -17.54 -2.29
N THR A 70 -13.22 -17.49 -2.13
CA THR A 70 -12.33 -18.65 -2.19
C THR A 70 -12.05 -19.11 -0.76
N GLY A 71 -12.29 -20.38 -0.46
CA GLY A 71 -11.93 -20.95 0.85
C GLY A 71 -10.44 -21.16 0.94
N VAL A 72 -9.82 -20.67 2.03
CA VAL A 72 -8.39 -20.72 2.27
C VAL A 72 -8.10 -21.17 3.70
N GLU A 73 -7.12 -22.06 3.84
CA GLU A 73 -6.46 -22.37 5.10
C GLU A 73 -5.03 -21.81 5.05
N LEU A 74 -4.72 -20.87 5.94
CA LEU A 74 -3.40 -20.25 6.09
C LEU A 74 -2.73 -20.76 7.36
N ARG A 75 -1.49 -21.17 7.24
CA ARG A 75 -0.69 -21.71 8.35
C ARG A 75 0.57 -20.91 8.58
N SER A 76 0.99 -20.87 9.85
CA SER A 76 2.34 -20.47 10.27
C SER A 76 3.05 -21.72 10.81
N GLY A 77 3.93 -22.33 10.01
CA GLY A 77 4.44 -23.66 10.29
C GLY A 77 3.30 -24.69 10.37
N ASP A 78 3.14 -25.34 11.52
CA ASP A 78 2.08 -26.35 11.75
C ASP A 78 0.77 -25.75 12.30
N GLU A 79 0.76 -24.47 12.71
CA GLU A 79 -0.39 -23.81 13.31
C GLU A 79 -1.29 -23.17 12.21
N ILE A 80 -2.60 -23.41 12.31
CA ILE A 80 -3.57 -22.72 11.48
C ILE A 80 -3.81 -21.34 12.08
N ILE A 81 -3.43 -20.28 11.34
CA ILE A 81 -3.62 -18.88 11.77
C ILE A 81 -4.88 -18.26 11.17
N PHE A 82 -5.39 -18.81 10.07
CA PHE A 82 -6.66 -18.42 9.46
C PHE A 82 -7.26 -19.62 8.70
N ARG A 83 -8.56 -19.81 8.82
CA ARG A 83 -9.35 -20.73 8.00
C ARG A 83 -10.71 -20.11 7.73
N GLY A 84 -10.99 -19.81 6.45
CA GLY A 84 -12.20 -19.08 6.11
C GLY A 84 -12.33 -18.77 4.62
N GLY A 85 -13.30 -17.92 4.30
CA GLY A 85 -13.53 -17.37 2.97
C GLY A 85 -12.71 -16.08 2.74
N VAL A 86 -12.08 -15.99 1.59
CA VAL A 86 -11.34 -14.84 1.12
C VAL A 86 -12.01 -14.29 -0.13
N TYR A 87 -12.36 -13.01 -0.13
CA TYR A 87 -12.84 -12.29 -1.29
C TYR A 87 -11.88 -11.18 -1.66
N ASP A 88 -11.33 -11.26 -2.87
CA ASP A 88 -10.41 -10.26 -3.42
C ASP A 88 -11.22 -9.07 -3.95
N MET A 89 -11.03 -7.90 -3.33
CA MET A 89 -11.65 -6.62 -3.73
C MET A 89 -10.72 -5.74 -4.57
N GLY A 90 -9.54 -6.25 -4.93
CA GLY A 90 -8.51 -5.52 -5.66
C GLY A 90 -7.56 -4.79 -4.70
N ASP A 91 -8.04 -3.77 -4.00
CA ASP A 91 -7.21 -2.97 -3.08
C ASP A 91 -7.00 -3.64 -1.70
N PHE A 92 -7.85 -4.60 -1.35
CA PHE A 92 -7.76 -5.35 -0.09
C PHE A 92 -8.53 -6.67 -0.15
N TYR A 93 -8.20 -7.59 0.76
CA TYR A 93 -8.93 -8.85 0.93
C TYR A 93 -10.01 -8.69 2.00
N TRP A 94 -11.25 -9.09 1.67
CA TRP A 94 -12.29 -9.32 2.67
C TRP A 94 -12.14 -10.73 3.20
N LEU A 95 -11.94 -10.85 4.52
CA LEU A 95 -11.71 -12.11 5.21
C LEU A 95 -12.87 -12.41 6.13
N GLU A 96 -13.41 -13.60 6.01
CA GLU A 96 -14.48 -14.10 6.89
C GLU A 96 -14.10 -15.51 7.37
N SER A 97 -13.88 -15.65 8.67
CA SER A 97 -13.52 -16.92 9.27
C SER A 97 -14.61 -17.96 9.11
N GLU A 98 -14.30 -19.25 9.24
CA GLU A 98 -15.24 -20.37 9.10
C GLU A 98 -16.47 -20.25 10.01
N ASP A 99 -16.34 -19.61 11.16
CA ASP A 99 -17.42 -19.35 12.13
C ASP A 99 -18.29 -18.13 11.77
N GLY A 100 -18.01 -17.46 10.64
CA GLY A 100 -18.71 -16.26 10.17
C GLY A 100 -18.22 -14.95 10.80
N THR A 101 -17.15 -14.97 11.60
CA THR A 101 -16.55 -13.73 12.09
C THR A 101 -15.71 -13.06 11.00
N THR A 102 -15.77 -11.72 10.93
CA THR A 102 -15.00 -10.95 9.94
C THR A 102 -13.65 -10.59 10.52
N ASP A 103 -12.58 -11.06 9.90
CA ASP A 103 -11.19 -10.78 10.31
C ASP A 103 -10.64 -9.43 9.83
N ASN A 104 -11.40 -8.70 9.03
CA ASN A 104 -11.04 -7.36 8.56
C ASN A 104 -11.32 -6.27 9.59
N MET A 105 -11.65 -6.64 10.82
CA MET A 105 -11.83 -5.64 11.87
C MET A 105 -10.51 -4.97 12.17
N VAL A 106 -10.56 -3.64 12.23
CA VAL A 106 -9.46 -2.83 12.73
C VAL A 106 -9.06 -3.35 14.10
N VAL A 107 -7.88 -3.96 14.18
CA VAL A 107 -7.35 -4.37 15.48
C VAL A 107 -7.02 -3.09 16.25
N ILE A 108 -7.89 -2.78 17.22
CA ILE A 108 -7.64 -1.64 18.10
C ILE A 108 -6.59 -2.07 19.10
N THR A 109 -5.38 -1.54 18.93
CA THR A 109 -4.29 -1.72 19.89
C THR A 109 -4.16 -0.47 20.76
N TYR A 110 -3.75 -0.63 22.00
CA TYR A 110 -3.37 0.45 22.87
C TYR A 110 -1.93 0.24 23.37
N GLY A 111 -1.12 1.30 23.30
CA GLY A 111 0.23 1.28 23.85
C GLY A 111 0.20 1.50 25.35
N ASP A 112 0.91 0.69 26.12
CA ASP A 112 1.17 0.95 27.54
C ASP A 112 2.30 2.00 27.71
N SER A 113 2.53 2.42 28.96
CA SER A 113 3.59 3.41 29.29
C SER A 113 5.00 2.95 28.93
N ASN A 114 5.20 1.66 28.62
CA ASN A 114 6.46 1.08 28.21
C ASN A 114 6.58 0.90 26.69
N GLY A 115 5.55 1.36 25.93
CA GLY A 115 5.50 1.25 24.48
C GLY A 115 5.15 -0.13 23.96
N VAL A 116 4.61 -1.02 24.81
CA VAL A 116 4.12 -2.35 24.42
C VAL A 116 2.71 -2.20 23.90
N GLU A 117 2.46 -2.64 22.67
CA GLU A 117 1.12 -2.66 22.08
C GLU A 117 0.34 -3.90 22.56
N ARG A 118 -0.92 -3.69 22.92
CA ARG A 118 -1.84 -4.73 23.37
C ARG A 118 -3.17 -4.65 22.63
N ASP A 119 -3.79 -5.80 22.42
CA ASP A 119 -5.15 -5.88 21.88
C ASP A 119 -6.22 -5.57 22.95
N ALA A 120 -7.48 -5.56 22.56
CA ALA A 120 -8.61 -5.31 23.45
C ALA A 120 -8.73 -6.34 24.61
N ASN A 121 -8.11 -7.50 24.46
CA ASN A 121 -8.08 -8.58 25.46
C ASN A 121 -6.85 -8.49 26.39
N GLY A 122 -5.95 -7.53 26.13
CA GLY A 122 -4.73 -7.31 26.90
C GLY A 122 -3.54 -8.17 26.45
N ASN A 123 -3.65 -8.94 25.36
CA ASN A 123 -2.53 -9.70 24.80
C ASN A 123 -1.54 -8.75 24.14
N VAL A 124 -0.25 -9.07 24.26
CA VAL A 124 0.80 -8.31 23.56
C VAL A 124 0.70 -8.57 22.06
N VAL A 125 0.57 -7.51 21.30
CA VAL A 125 0.55 -7.55 19.83
C VAL A 125 1.91 -7.11 19.31
N ASP A 126 2.50 -7.90 18.42
CA ASP A 126 3.69 -7.47 17.69
C ASP A 126 3.26 -6.62 16.49
N PRO A 127 3.53 -5.31 16.48
CA PRO A 127 3.09 -4.42 15.39
C PRO A 127 3.76 -4.74 14.05
N PHE A 128 4.77 -5.60 14.04
CA PHE A 128 5.51 -5.99 12.83
C PHE A 128 5.11 -7.35 12.29
N GLU A 129 4.31 -8.10 13.01
CA GLU A 129 3.78 -9.36 12.51
C GLU A 129 2.87 -9.12 11.30
N PRO A 130 3.07 -9.86 10.19
CA PRO A 130 2.22 -9.73 9.01
C PRO A 130 0.79 -10.18 9.32
N THR A 131 -0.18 -9.42 8.85
CA THR A 131 -1.59 -9.83 8.89
C THR A 131 -1.87 -10.91 7.83
N VAL A 132 -3.00 -11.58 7.96
CA VAL A 132 -3.48 -12.55 6.94
C VAL A 132 -3.56 -11.90 5.56
N SER A 133 -4.06 -10.67 5.48
CA SER A 133 -4.13 -9.91 4.22
C SER A 133 -2.74 -9.62 3.62
N ASP A 134 -1.77 -9.18 4.44
CA ASP A 134 -0.40 -8.93 3.98
C ASP A 134 0.25 -10.18 3.39
N ILE A 135 0.01 -11.34 4.04
CA ILE A 135 0.57 -12.62 3.60
C ILE A 135 -0.06 -13.05 2.27
N LEU A 136 -1.39 -12.97 2.16
CA LEU A 136 -2.11 -13.33 0.94
C LEU A 136 -1.73 -12.41 -0.24
N GLU A 137 -1.60 -11.11 0.02
CA GLU A 137 -1.14 -10.13 -0.97
C GLU A 137 0.24 -10.50 -1.52
N LEU A 138 1.20 -10.82 -0.64
CA LEU A 138 2.54 -11.24 -1.03
C LEU A 138 2.54 -12.54 -1.84
N MET A 139 1.67 -13.51 -1.48
CA MET A 139 1.53 -14.77 -2.22
C MET A 139 0.96 -14.60 -3.64
N HIS A 140 0.09 -13.60 -3.84
CA HIS A 140 -0.48 -13.29 -5.16
C HIS A 140 0.38 -12.32 -5.99
N GLY A 141 1.36 -11.69 -5.36
CA GLY A 141 2.20 -10.65 -5.96
C GLY A 141 1.58 -9.28 -5.80
N PRO A 142 2.06 -8.51 -4.81
CA PRO A 142 1.48 -7.22 -4.47
C PRO A 142 1.65 -6.20 -5.58
N GLU A 143 0.72 -5.25 -5.66
CA GLU A 143 0.90 -4.09 -6.51
C GLU A 143 2.09 -3.26 -6.04
N LEU A 144 2.97 -2.95 -6.99
CA LEU A 144 4.16 -2.16 -6.70
C LEU A 144 3.81 -0.68 -6.73
N THR A 145 4.05 0.01 -5.63
CA THR A 145 3.91 1.46 -5.57
C THR A 145 4.95 2.14 -6.46
N HIS A 146 4.49 2.92 -7.43
CA HIS A 146 5.38 3.75 -8.25
C HIS A 146 5.70 5.05 -7.53
N LYS A 147 7.00 5.39 -7.43
CA LYS A 147 7.40 6.71 -6.90
C LYS A 147 6.95 7.81 -7.86
N GLY A 148 5.94 8.58 -7.43
CA GLY A 148 5.44 9.75 -8.12
C GLY A 148 4.47 9.42 -9.26
N VAL A 149 3.66 10.38 -9.59
CA VAL A 149 2.74 10.32 -10.72
C VAL A 149 3.41 11.03 -11.88
N GLY A 150 3.74 10.32 -12.96
CA GLY A 150 4.40 10.90 -14.13
C GLY A 150 3.63 12.10 -14.70
N PHE A 151 2.29 12.05 -14.66
CA PHE A 151 1.43 13.16 -15.06
C PHE A 151 1.60 14.42 -14.19
N ALA A 152 1.83 14.26 -12.88
CA ALA A 152 2.10 15.38 -11.98
C ALA A 152 3.43 16.07 -12.31
N TRP A 153 4.44 15.30 -12.71
CA TRP A 153 5.71 15.85 -13.19
C TRP A 153 5.54 16.69 -14.45
N PHE A 154 4.79 16.19 -15.45
CA PHE A 154 4.45 16.96 -16.65
C PHE A 154 3.66 18.22 -16.32
N GLY A 155 2.70 18.15 -15.40
CA GLY A 155 1.94 19.30 -14.93
C GLY A 155 2.85 20.38 -14.30
N ALA A 156 3.75 19.98 -13.43
CA ALA A 156 4.71 20.88 -12.79
C ALA A 156 5.64 21.53 -13.83
N ALA A 157 6.20 20.75 -14.76
CA ALA A 157 7.05 21.25 -15.84
C ALA A 157 6.30 22.26 -16.74
N PHE A 158 5.03 21.98 -17.06
CA PHE A 158 4.19 22.86 -17.85
C PHE A 158 3.90 24.20 -17.15
N ILE A 159 3.59 24.16 -15.86
CA ILE A 159 3.41 25.37 -15.03
C ILE A 159 4.69 26.20 -15.00
N CYS A 160 5.86 25.58 -14.81
CA CYS A 160 7.14 26.27 -14.85
C CYS A 160 7.41 26.93 -16.21
N LEU A 161 7.07 26.24 -17.30
CA LEU A 161 7.21 26.78 -18.66
C LEU A 161 6.32 28.01 -18.88
N ILE A 162 5.05 27.93 -18.49
CA ILE A 162 4.11 29.06 -18.57
C ILE A 162 4.63 30.25 -17.77
N ASN A 163 5.10 30.02 -16.53
CA ASN A 163 5.66 31.09 -15.72
C ASN A 163 6.90 31.73 -16.37
N ALA A 164 7.80 30.93 -16.95
CA ALA A 164 8.95 31.43 -17.66
C ALA A 164 8.55 32.28 -18.89
N ILE A 165 7.60 31.82 -19.70
CA ILE A 165 7.06 32.56 -20.83
C ILE A 165 6.41 33.87 -20.36
N SER A 166 5.62 33.80 -19.26
CA SER A 166 4.98 35.01 -18.72
C SER A 166 5.98 36.08 -18.24
N MET A 167 7.13 35.64 -17.71
CA MET A 167 8.22 36.56 -17.32
C MET A 167 8.94 37.17 -18.54
N LEU A 168 9.21 36.34 -19.55
CA LEU A 168 9.92 36.82 -20.77
C LEU A 168 9.09 37.73 -21.64
N PHE A 169 7.78 37.54 -21.66
CA PHE A 169 6.84 38.28 -22.52
C PHE A 169 5.82 39.04 -21.67
N ALA A 170 6.23 39.59 -20.53
CA ALA A 170 5.33 40.29 -19.62
C ALA A 170 4.64 41.48 -20.28
N ASP A 171 5.38 42.28 -21.05
CA ASP A 171 4.86 43.48 -21.74
C ASP A 171 3.84 43.12 -22.85
N GLU A 172 4.14 42.09 -23.62
CA GLU A 172 3.27 41.62 -24.69
C GLU A 172 1.97 41.03 -24.11
N LEU A 173 2.08 40.24 -23.04
CA LEU A 173 0.92 39.69 -22.35
C LEU A 173 0.06 40.77 -21.70
N PHE A 174 0.69 41.79 -21.12
CA PHE A 174 -0.01 42.96 -20.59
C PHE A 174 -0.79 43.71 -21.67
N ARG A 175 -0.14 44.01 -22.79
CA ARG A 175 -0.80 44.66 -23.93
C ARG A 175 -1.92 43.80 -24.51
N TRP A 176 -1.69 42.51 -24.66
CA TRP A 176 -2.69 41.55 -25.11
C TRP A 176 -3.90 41.50 -24.16
N HIS A 177 -3.69 41.47 -22.87
CA HIS A 177 -4.75 41.50 -21.86
C HIS A 177 -5.54 42.82 -21.92
N LEU A 178 -4.86 43.95 -22.10
CA LEU A 178 -5.49 45.27 -22.21
C LEU A 178 -6.27 45.44 -23.52
N SER A 179 -5.85 44.79 -24.60
CA SER A 179 -6.55 44.87 -25.90
C SER A 179 -8.01 44.44 -25.85
N PHE A 180 -8.37 43.59 -24.88
CA PHE A 180 -9.78 43.18 -24.66
C PHE A 180 -10.59 44.20 -23.84
N ARG A 181 -9.94 45.15 -23.16
CA ARG A 181 -10.60 46.08 -22.23
C ARG A 181 -10.48 47.56 -22.61
N VAL A 182 -9.45 47.90 -23.34
CA VAL A 182 -9.14 49.31 -23.66
C VAL A 182 -8.92 49.48 -25.14
N TRP A 183 -9.64 50.44 -25.72
CA TRP A 183 -9.45 50.86 -27.11
C TRP A 183 -8.08 51.54 -27.23
N ASN A 184 -7.22 51.10 -28.13
CA ASN A 184 -5.88 51.66 -28.36
C ASN A 184 -4.82 51.25 -27.32
N ALA A 185 -4.82 49.98 -26.86
CA ALA A 185 -3.90 49.45 -25.88
C ALA A 185 -2.41 49.49 -26.25
N ASP A 186 -2.10 49.63 -27.55
CA ASP A 186 -0.73 49.65 -28.09
C ASP A 186 0.12 50.86 -27.63
N HIS A 187 -0.51 51.91 -27.11
CA HIS A 187 0.16 53.09 -26.58
C HIS A 187 0.27 53.14 -25.05
N LEU A 188 -0.12 52.08 -24.38
CA LEU A 188 -0.01 52.01 -22.93
C LEU A 188 1.29 51.32 -22.53
N GLU A 189 2.02 51.92 -21.60
CA GLU A 189 3.21 51.34 -20.98
C GLU A 189 2.88 50.87 -19.57
N PRO A 190 3.39 49.70 -19.14
CA PRO A 190 3.29 49.30 -17.73
C PRO A 190 4.03 50.33 -16.88
N SER A 191 3.48 50.66 -15.71
CA SER A 191 4.18 51.55 -14.79
C SER A 191 5.36 50.82 -14.15
N ASP A 192 6.51 51.47 -14.14
CA ASP A 192 7.71 50.99 -13.42
C ASP A 192 7.39 50.99 -11.92
N TRP A 193 7.45 49.80 -11.33
CA TRP A 193 7.33 49.60 -9.88
C TRP A 193 8.72 49.30 -9.28
#